data_6ea7af8bc28f5ea3f170a1e5bb196c89
#
_entry.id   6ea7af8bc28f5ea3f170a1e5bb196c89
#
_cell.length_a   1.000
_cell.length_b   1.000
_cell.length_c   1.000
_cell.angle_alpha   90.00
_cell.angle_beta   90.00
_cell.angle_gamma   90.00
#
_symmetry.space_group_name_H-M   'P 1'
#
loop_
_entity.id
_entity.type
_entity.pdbx_description
1 polymer ?
#
loop_
_entity_poly.entity_id
_entity_poly.type
_entity_poly.pdbx_seq_one_letter_code
_entity_poly.pdbx_strand_id
1 'polypeptide(L)'
;MRRFLLVLTLLLTVSLGEAVAQKFTFAGTVIDRSTGEPVDFATVVIEGTGQWAVADGNGRFAIKSVPAVKTVVSVSCLGYVTWSREIDIRKDILQFRAQLDPDNLSIEGAVVTAQEDANAATTSRTIDKTALEHVQVMNVSDISSLLPGGATKDPSLTGDQQFNLRAGNAENGNASFGTAVEVDGVRLSANASFTNVSSTGNSFKGVSTNNIASSNIESVEIITGVPSVEYGDMTSGIVKINTRKGRTPWTVTMSTSPKTKQVSFSKGFGLGYGRRDRPAGVINASAEYTRSISEPMSPYTSYDRKQLSLTWSNLYSHGAFSDMPLRVSAGVSGNLGGLDNRADPDKMIGTFLTRKDNQARAQFSADWLLSRPWITNLELKSSLVYADKLERENGLYNAAVSSTSLHATQRGYYMAEDYVPGGDNPAVRIAPGHWYNVMALDDRPLTAKATLKANWVKSAGRVNNKLKVGADWSLDKNLGAGAYSE
;
A
#
# COMPACT_ATOMS: atom_id res chain seq x y z
N MET A 1 -1.32 -24.18 -45.50
CA MET A 1 -1.44 -25.27 -44.53
C MET A 1 -0.12 -26.05 -44.31
N ARG A 2 0.51 -26.61 -45.37
CA ARG A 2 1.75 -27.41 -45.22
C ARG A 2 2.94 -26.65 -44.53
N ARG A 3 3.12 -25.36 -44.84
CA ARG A 3 4.19 -24.53 -44.23
C ARG A 3 3.88 -24.15 -42.80
N PHE A 4 2.62 -24.02 -42.42
CA PHE A 4 2.18 -23.75 -41.05
C PHE A 4 2.35 -24.99 -40.17
N LEU A 5 2.06 -26.17 -40.70
CA LEU A 5 2.31 -27.43 -39.98
C LEU A 5 3.81 -27.69 -39.80
N LEU A 6 4.67 -27.34 -40.75
CA LEU A 6 6.14 -27.45 -40.59
C LEU A 6 6.70 -26.50 -39.55
N VAL A 7 6.18 -25.29 -39.47
CA VAL A 7 6.60 -24.33 -38.40
C VAL A 7 6.06 -24.79 -37.06
N LEU A 8 4.84 -25.33 -36.99
CA LEU A 8 4.28 -25.84 -35.76
C LEU A 8 4.99 -27.11 -35.26
N THR A 9 5.38 -28.02 -36.17
CA THR A 9 6.18 -29.21 -35.85
C THR A 9 7.62 -28.82 -35.45
N LEU A 10 8.22 -27.82 -36.06
CA LEU A 10 9.52 -27.29 -35.68
C LEU A 10 9.47 -26.62 -34.30
N LEU A 11 8.45 -25.88 -33.99
CA LEU A 11 8.18 -25.30 -32.65
C LEU A 11 7.95 -26.40 -31.60
N LEU A 12 7.23 -27.48 -31.94
CA LEU A 12 7.02 -28.60 -31.02
C LEU A 12 8.31 -29.42 -30.79
N THR A 13 9.18 -29.58 -31.79
CA THR A 13 10.43 -30.33 -31.63
C THR A 13 11.49 -29.54 -30.86
N VAL A 14 11.48 -28.22 -30.91
CA VAL A 14 12.33 -27.36 -30.07
C VAL A 14 11.94 -27.42 -28.57
N SER A 15 10.67 -27.74 -28.28
CA SER A 15 10.20 -27.86 -26.88
C SER A 15 10.51 -29.21 -26.22
N LEU A 16 10.99 -30.22 -26.97
CA LEU A 16 11.28 -31.56 -26.46
C LEU A 16 12.75 -31.82 -26.11
N GLY A 17 13.62 -30.84 -26.32
CA GLY A 17 15.00 -30.90 -25.81
C GLY A 17 15.03 -30.70 -24.32
N GLU A 18 14.73 -31.70 -23.52
CA GLU A 18 15.03 -31.72 -22.09
C GLU A 18 16.57 -31.69 -21.93
N ALA A 19 17.14 -30.48 -21.93
CA ALA A 19 18.45 -30.31 -21.34
C ALA A 19 18.26 -30.61 -19.85
N VAL A 20 18.76 -31.76 -19.39
CA VAL A 20 18.82 -32.13 -17.97
C VAL A 20 19.75 -31.09 -17.30
N ALA A 21 19.20 -29.95 -16.98
CA ALA A 21 19.91 -28.95 -16.19
C ALA A 21 20.16 -29.60 -14.81
N GLN A 22 21.42 -29.75 -14.47
CA GLN A 22 21.83 -30.24 -13.16
C GLN A 22 21.16 -29.37 -12.09
N LYS A 23 20.40 -29.99 -11.21
CA LYS A 23 19.65 -29.33 -10.14
C LYS A 23 20.31 -29.62 -8.82
N PHE A 24 20.50 -28.62 -8.01
CA PHE A 24 21.17 -28.69 -6.73
C PHE A 24 20.26 -28.30 -5.60
N THR A 25 20.62 -28.67 -4.39
CA THR A 25 19.95 -28.25 -3.16
C THR A 25 20.79 -27.17 -2.48
N PHE A 26 20.16 -26.04 -2.18
CA PHE A 26 20.75 -24.97 -1.38
C PHE A 26 20.03 -24.94 -0.02
N ALA A 27 20.74 -25.38 1.02
CA ALA A 27 20.19 -25.49 2.36
C ALA A 27 21.19 -24.99 3.40
N GLY A 28 20.64 -24.51 4.52
CA GLY A 28 21.48 -23.95 5.58
C GLY A 28 20.69 -23.46 6.77
N THR A 29 21.33 -22.63 7.57
CA THR A 29 20.77 -21.98 8.76
C THR A 29 21.00 -20.47 8.70
N VAL A 30 20.00 -19.74 9.17
CA VAL A 30 20.08 -18.30 9.42
C VAL A 30 20.18 -18.08 10.91
N ILE A 31 21.17 -17.32 11.34
CA ILE A 31 21.42 -17.04 12.75
C ILE A 31 21.64 -15.55 12.97
N ASP A 32 21.36 -15.11 14.17
CA ASP A 32 21.73 -13.80 14.66
C ASP A 32 23.25 -13.75 14.91
N ARG A 33 23.94 -12.77 14.37
CA ARG A 33 25.39 -12.62 14.51
C ARG A 33 25.79 -12.31 15.95
N SER A 34 25.00 -11.57 16.70
CA SER A 34 25.32 -11.10 18.05
C SER A 34 25.07 -12.15 19.12
N THR A 35 23.95 -12.90 19.00
CA THR A 35 23.54 -13.88 19.99
C THR A 35 23.86 -15.31 19.58
N GLY A 36 24.04 -15.58 18.29
CA GLY A 36 24.20 -16.91 17.73
C GLY A 36 22.89 -17.74 17.71
N GLU A 37 21.78 -17.14 18.12
CA GLU A 37 20.47 -17.80 18.10
C GLU A 37 19.91 -17.94 16.69
N PRO A 38 19.10 -18.97 16.40
CA PRO A 38 18.45 -19.10 15.12
C PRO A 38 17.47 -17.96 14.86
N VAL A 39 17.49 -17.44 13.63
CA VAL A 39 16.52 -16.43 13.18
C VAL A 39 15.39 -17.14 12.44
N ASP A 40 14.23 -17.20 13.07
CA ASP A 40 13.02 -17.75 12.49
C ASP A 40 12.39 -16.79 11.47
N PHE A 41 11.67 -17.35 10.49
CA PHE A 41 10.99 -16.60 9.42
C PHE A 41 11.88 -15.76 8.50
N ALA A 42 13.18 -15.91 8.56
CA ALA A 42 14.07 -15.28 7.61
C ALA A 42 13.77 -15.76 6.18
N THR A 43 13.61 -14.85 5.26
CA THR A 43 13.37 -15.15 3.84
C THR A 43 14.69 -15.21 3.10
N VAL A 44 14.97 -16.35 2.49
CA VAL A 44 16.16 -16.60 1.65
C VAL A 44 15.72 -16.60 0.20
N VAL A 45 16.26 -15.70 -0.62
CA VAL A 45 15.93 -15.56 -2.03
C VAL A 45 17.16 -15.80 -2.87
N ILE A 46 17.02 -16.61 -3.92
CA ILE A 46 18.05 -16.79 -4.97
C ILE A 46 17.67 -15.89 -6.13
N GLU A 47 18.34 -14.75 -6.25
CA GLU A 47 17.99 -13.74 -7.23
C GLU A 47 18.08 -14.28 -8.67
N GLY A 48 17.22 -13.79 -9.53
CA GLY A 48 17.16 -14.21 -10.93
C GLY A 48 16.55 -15.58 -11.21
N THR A 49 16.38 -16.45 -10.20
CA THR A 49 15.77 -17.78 -10.38
C THR A 49 14.29 -17.82 -10.00
N GLY A 50 13.81 -16.84 -9.27
CA GLY A 50 12.46 -16.81 -8.70
C GLY A 50 12.25 -17.82 -7.56
N GLN A 51 13.33 -18.46 -7.07
CA GLN A 51 13.27 -19.43 -5.99
C GLN A 51 13.58 -18.76 -4.65
N TRP A 52 12.84 -19.15 -3.64
CA TRP A 52 13.01 -18.67 -2.27
C TRP A 52 12.62 -19.74 -1.26
N ALA A 53 13.08 -19.60 -0.04
CA ALA A 53 12.65 -20.39 1.10
C ALA A 53 12.52 -19.46 2.31
N VAL A 54 11.83 -19.96 3.33
CA VAL A 54 11.76 -19.28 4.62
C VAL A 54 12.34 -20.21 5.68
N ALA A 55 13.14 -19.66 6.57
CA ALA A 55 13.72 -20.37 7.68
C ALA A 55 12.63 -20.82 8.68
N ASP A 56 12.75 -22.04 9.16
CA ASP A 56 11.89 -22.60 10.22
C ASP A 56 12.22 -21.99 11.59
N GLY A 57 11.53 -22.45 12.65
CA GLY A 57 11.76 -21.99 14.03
C GLY A 57 13.17 -22.26 14.59
N ASN A 58 13.97 -23.09 13.90
CA ASN A 58 15.37 -23.36 14.21
C ASN A 58 16.32 -22.64 13.25
N GLY A 59 15.81 -21.68 12.47
CA GLY A 59 16.56 -20.94 11.48
C GLY A 59 16.94 -21.74 10.24
N ARG A 60 16.46 -22.96 10.03
CA ARG A 60 16.84 -23.84 8.94
C ARG A 60 16.00 -23.58 7.71
N PHE A 61 16.65 -23.58 6.55
CA PHE A 61 15.98 -23.46 5.25
C PHE A 61 16.53 -24.45 4.25
N ALA A 62 15.74 -24.80 3.23
CA ALA A 62 16.16 -25.60 2.10
C ALA A 62 15.43 -25.20 0.81
N ILE A 63 16.19 -24.91 -0.24
CA ILE A 63 15.70 -24.64 -1.58
C ILE A 63 16.17 -25.79 -2.47
N LYS A 64 15.23 -26.60 -2.94
CA LYS A 64 15.52 -27.76 -3.79
C LYS A 64 15.42 -27.36 -5.28
N SER A 65 16.08 -28.16 -6.12
CA SER A 65 16.02 -27.98 -7.57
C SER A 65 16.56 -26.64 -8.08
N VAL A 66 17.54 -26.06 -7.41
CA VAL A 66 18.24 -24.85 -7.86
C VAL A 66 19.07 -25.18 -9.10
N PRO A 67 18.94 -24.42 -10.21
CA PRO A 67 19.79 -24.61 -11.38
C PRO A 67 21.25 -24.24 -11.08
N ALA A 68 22.20 -24.78 -11.83
CA ALA A 68 23.59 -24.34 -11.76
C ALA A 68 23.67 -22.85 -12.13
N VAL A 69 23.92 -21.99 -11.17
CA VAL A 69 23.92 -20.54 -11.36
C VAL A 69 24.89 -19.85 -10.40
N LYS A 70 25.56 -18.84 -10.90
CA LYS A 70 26.27 -17.86 -10.10
C LYS A 70 25.36 -16.64 -9.92
N THR A 71 24.91 -16.39 -8.72
CA THR A 71 23.88 -15.38 -8.44
C THR A 71 24.00 -14.82 -7.02
N VAL A 72 23.31 -13.74 -6.77
CA VAL A 72 23.20 -13.18 -5.42
C VAL A 72 22.14 -13.94 -4.66
N VAL A 73 22.49 -14.38 -3.46
CA VAL A 73 21.55 -14.89 -2.47
C VAL A 73 21.32 -13.78 -1.45
N SER A 74 20.08 -13.38 -1.27
CA SER A 74 19.67 -12.41 -0.27
C SER A 74 18.90 -13.09 0.86
N VAL A 75 19.18 -12.68 2.09
CA VAL A 75 18.47 -13.15 3.29
C VAL A 75 17.96 -11.95 4.04
N SER A 76 16.66 -11.89 4.21
CA SER A 76 15.99 -10.80 4.91
C SER A 76 15.11 -11.33 6.04
N CYS A 77 15.12 -10.66 7.16
CA CYS A 77 14.22 -10.90 8.27
C CYS A 77 13.89 -9.57 8.95
N LEU A 78 12.68 -9.45 9.46
CA LEU A 78 12.26 -8.25 10.19
C LEU A 78 13.08 -8.09 11.48
N GLY A 79 13.62 -6.89 11.68
CA GLY A 79 14.51 -6.60 12.82
C GLY A 79 15.98 -6.94 12.56
N TYR A 80 16.34 -7.24 11.31
CA TYR A 80 17.70 -7.52 10.88
C TYR A 80 18.05 -6.80 9.59
N VAL A 81 19.31 -6.43 9.46
CA VAL A 81 19.85 -5.89 8.21
C VAL A 81 19.84 -6.98 7.15
N THR A 82 19.32 -6.66 5.96
CA THR A 82 19.31 -7.60 4.84
C THR A 82 20.73 -8.02 4.47
N TRP A 83 21.00 -9.31 4.57
CA TRP A 83 22.26 -9.89 4.16
C TRP A 83 22.21 -10.31 2.69
N SER A 84 23.24 -10.00 1.91
CA SER A 84 23.34 -10.43 0.52
C SER A 84 24.77 -10.83 0.16
N ARG A 85 24.90 -11.89 -0.65
CA ARG A 85 26.20 -12.37 -1.10
C ARG A 85 26.09 -13.08 -2.44
N GLU A 86 27.07 -12.88 -3.32
CA GLU A 86 27.20 -13.64 -4.57
C GLU A 86 27.70 -15.05 -4.26
N ILE A 87 26.98 -16.07 -4.75
CA ILE A 87 27.25 -17.48 -4.53
C ILE A 87 27.20 -18.22 -5.86
N ASP A 88 28.17 -19.12 -6.07
CA ASP A 88 28.21 -20.01 -7.24
C ASP A 88 27.64 -21.39 -6.83
N ILE A 89 26.43 -21.70 -7.28
CA ILE A 89 25.71 -22.93 -6.95
C ILE A 89 25.91 -23.92 -8.09
N ARG A 90 26.99 -24.72 -8.02
CA ARG A 90 27.31 -25.81 -8.97
C ARG A 90 27.38 -27.18 -8.33
N LYS A 91 27.05 -27.28 -7.05
CA LYS A 91 26.93 -28.49 -6.22
C LYS A 91 25.97 -28.27 -5.12
N ASP A 92 25.53 -29.35 -4.47
CA ASP A 92 24.69 -29.24 -3.27
C ASP A 92 25.43 -28.47 -2.17
N ILE A 93 24.78 -27.45 -1.63
CA ILE A 93 25.24 -26.67 -0.50
C ILE A 93 24.25 -26.92 0.63
N LEU A 94 24.62 -27.81 1.58
CA LEU A 94 23.72 -28.28 2.63
C LEU A 94 23.97 -27.62 4.01
N GLN A 95 25.09 -26.93 4.15
CA GLN A 95 25.50 -26.32 5.43
C GLN A 95 25.82 -24.83 5.27
N PHE A 96 24.99 -24.16 4.49
CA PHE A 96 25.13 -22.71 4.36
C PHE A 96 24.75 -22.03 5.68
N ARG A 97 25.50 -21.00 6.07
CA ARG A 97 25.24 -20.23 7.27
C ARG A 97 25.18 -18.74 6.93
N ALA A 98 23.98 -18.19 7.01
CA ALA A 98 23.78 -16.75 6.93
C ALA A 98 23.78 -16.16 8.33
N GLN A 99 24.56 -15.11 8.54
CA GLN A 99 24.60 -14.37 9.81
C GLN A 99 23.96 -13.02 9.57
N LEU A 100 22.82 -12.78 10.17
CA LEU A 100 22.13 -11.52 10.11
C LEU A 100 22.59 -10.62 11.26
N ASP A 101 22.88 -9.38 10.96
CA ASP A 101 23.13 -8.37 11.95
C ASP A 101 21.79 -7.85 12.45
N PRO A 102 21.52 -7.86 13.77
CA PRO A 102 20.32 -7.25 14.30
C PRO A 102 20.34 -5.75 13.93
N ASP A 103 19.21 -5.28 13.44
CA ASP A 103 18.98 -3.87 13.16
C ASP A 103 18.82 -3.13 14.51
N ASN A 104 19.93 -3.02 15.24
CA ASN A 104 19.99 -2.21 16.42
C ASN A 104 19.98 -0.75 15.96
N LEU A 105 19.06 0.04 16.47
CA LEU A 105 19.01 1.49 16.36
C LEU A 105 20.33 2.14 16.81
N SER A 106 21.41 1.91 16.12
CA SER A 106 22.64 2.67 16.31
C SER A 106 22.54 3.93 15.45
N ILE A 107 22.55 5.06 16.14
CA ILE A 107 22.52 6.42 15.58
C ILE A 107 23.87 6.75 14.89
N GLU A 108 24.53 5.79 14.29
CA GLU A 108 25.72 6.00 13.49
C GLU A 108 25.36 6.05 12.01
N GLY A 109 25.21 7.28 11.50
CA GLY A 109 25.31 7.61 10.09
C GLY A 109 24.42 6.77 9.17
N ALA A 110 23.08 6.88 9.31
CA ALA A 110 22.17 6.27 8.36
C ALA A 110 22.46 6.79 6.95
N VAL A 111 23.12 5.97 6.13
CA VAL A 111 23.20 6.21 4.70
C VAL A 111 21.80 5.90 4.16
N VAL A 112 21.06 6.93 3.78
CA VAL A 112 19.77 6.79 3.10
C VAL A 112 20.03 6.16 1.74
N THR A 113 20.00 4.84 1.66
CA THR A 113 20.15 4.10 0.41
C THR A 113 18.78 3.85 -0.18
N ALA A 114 18.37 4.73 -1.09
CA ALA A 114 17.42 4.34 -2.11
C ALA A 114 18.16 3.36 -3.05
N GLN A 115 18.02 2.07 -2.82
CA GLN A 115 18.62 1.06 -3.72
C GLN A 115 17.84 1.03 -5.03
N GLU A 116 18.52 1.38 -6.10
CA GLU A 116 18.04 1.17 -7.45
C GLU A 116 18.40 -0.27 -7.85
N ASP A 117 17.41 -1.07 -8.25
CA ASP A 117 17.64 -2.41 -8.75
C ASP A 117 18.27 -2.31 -10.15
N ALA A 118 19.60 -2.43 -10.21
CA ALA A 118 20.40 -2.21 -11.43
C ALA A 118 20.04 -3.15 -12.60
N ASN A 119 19.29 -4.21 -12.33
CA ASN A 119 18.86 -5.22 -13.31
C ASN A 119 17.36 -5.16 -13.65
N ALA A 120 16.60 -4.23 -13.07
CA ALA A 120 15.19 -4.10 -13.39
C ALA A 120 15.00 -3.34 -14.71
N ALA A 121 14.12 -3.84 -15.57
CA ALA A 121 13.70 -3.12 -16.78
C ALA A 121 12.88 -1.84 -16.46
N THR A 122 12.59 -1.61 -15.18
CA THR A 122 11.84 -0.48 -14.64
C THR A 122 12.70 0.27 -13.63
N THR A 123 12.60 1.58 -13.59
CA THR A 123 13.25 2.38 -12.53
C THR A 123 12.45 2.17 -11.24
N SER A 124 12.95 1.33 -10.36
CA SER A 124 12.39 1.01 -9.05
C SER A 124 13.31 1.53 -7.95
N ARG A 125 12.73 2.11 -6.92
CA ARG A 125 13.44 2.57 -5.73
C ARG A 125 12.73 2.04 -4.50
N THR A 126 13.48 1.37 -3.65
CA THR A 126 12.99 0.90 -2.37
C THR A 126 13.52 1.81 -1.26
N ILE A 127 12.63 2.31 -0.46
CA ILE A 127 12.90 3.12 0.74
C ILE A 127 12.59 2.21 1.92
N ASP A 128 13.59 1.90 2.68
CA ASP A 128 13.48 1.01 3.84
C ASP A 128 13.04 1.77 5.10
N LYS A 129 12.81 1.01 6.18
CA LYS A 129 12.39 1.52 7.47
C LYS A 129 13.38 2.55 8.03
N THR A 130 14.68 2.31 7.89
CA THR A 130 15.73 3.20 8.42
C THR A 130 15.66 4.57 7.76
N ALA A 131 15.49 4.61 6.44
CA ALA A 131 15.29 5.85 5.70
C ALA A 131 13.99 6.57 6.11
N LEU A 132 12.89 5.82 6.32
CA LEU A 132 11.62 6.37 6.78
C LEU A 132 11.72 6.99 8.18
N GLU A 133 12.41 6.34 9.10
CA GLU A 133 12.64 6.83 10.46
C GLU A 133 13.55 8.06 10.47
N HIS A 134 14.55 8.11 9.59
CA HIS A 134 15.46 9.27 9.48
C HIS A 134 14.73 10.52 8.99
N VAL A 135 13.80 10.39 8.07
CA VAL A 135 13.00 11.52 7.54
C VAL A 135 11.84 11.89 8.45
N GLN A 136 11.53 11.07 9.46
CA GLN A 136 10.41 11.28 10.38
C GLN A 136 9.07 11.43 9.63
N VAL A 137 8.79 10.51 8.74
CA VAL A 137 7.58 10.48 7.92
C VAL A 137 6.33 10.43 8.81
N MET A 138 5.50 11.45 8.75
CA MET A 138 4.22 11.52 9.48
C MET A 138 3.04 11.13 8.61
N ASN A 139 3.17 11.31 7.29
CA ASN A 139 2.27 10.76 6.28
C ASN A 139 3.09 10.02 5.23
N VAL A 140 2.53 8.96 4.68
CA VAL A 140 3.21 8.16 3.65
C VAL A 140 3.58 8.99 2.41
N SER A 141 2.79 10.00 2.06
CA SER A 141 3.09 10.90 0.93
C SER A 141 4.34 11.76 1.13
N ASP A 142 4.80 11.94 2.39
CA ASP A 142 6.02 12.70 2.69
C ASP A 142 7.27 12.02 2.10
N ILE A 143 7.18 10.72 1.83
CA ILE A 143 8.22 9.93 1.15
C ILE A 143 8.54 10.49 -0.24
N SER A 144 7.61 11.17 -0.88
CA SER A 144 7.84 11.81 -2.18
C SER A 144 9.00 12.81 -2.14
N SER A 145 9.32 13.40 -0.97
CA SER A 145 10.46 14.30 -0.78
C SER A 145 11.82 13.60 -0.95
N LEU A 146 11.88 12.28 -0.78
CA LEU A 146 13.08 11.46 -1.01
C LEU A 146 13.32 11.12 -2.47
N LEU A 147 12.37 11.45 -3.34
CA LEU A 147 12.51 11.22 -4.77
C LEU A 147 13.25 12.38 -5.44
N PRO A 148 14.04 12.13 -6.50
CA PRO A 148 14.62 13.19 -7.29
C PRO A 148 13.55 14.14 -7.84
N GLY A 149 13.71 15.42 -7.55
CA GLY A 149 12.72 16.44 -7.90
C GLY A 149 11.51 16.51 -6.99
N GLY A 150 11.50 15.72 -5.91
CA GLY A 150 10.46 15.79 -4.87
C GLY A 150 10.60 17.06 -4.04
N ALA A 151 9.48 17.74 -3.78
CA ALA A 151 9.44 18.90 -2.89
C ALA A 151 9.23 18.45 -1.44
N THR A 152 9.99 19.05 -0.53
CA THR A 152 9.73 18.93 0.90
C THR A 152 8.45 19.67 1.25
N LYS A 153 7.50 18.97 1.87
CA LYS A 153 6.26 19.56 2.36
C LYS A 153 6.24 19.52 3.89
N ASP A 154 5.64 20.53 4.49
CA ASP A 154 5.28 20.47 5.89
C ASP A 154 4.33 19.30 6.14
N PRO A 155 4.63 18.37 7.06
CA PRO A 155 3.73 17.29 7.36
C PRO A 155 2.45 17.84 8.00
N SER A 156 1.35 17.75 7.26
CA SER A 156 0.03 18.15 7.70
C SER A 156 -1.01 17.21 7.12
N LEU A 157 -1.99 16.81 7.92
CA LEU A 157 -3.11 15.97 7.50
C LEU A 157 -4.39 16.77 7.26
N THR A 158 -4.35 18.09 7.43
CA THR A 158 -5.54 18.94 7.25
C THR A 158 -5.99 19.06 5.80
N GLY A 159 -5.11 18.75 4.84
CA GLY A 159 -5.43 18.59 3.41
C GLY A 159 -5.38 17.14 2.97
N ASP A 160 -5.94 16.85 1.80
CA ASP A 160 -5.81 15.54 1.18
C ASP A 160 -4.36 15.31 0.73
N GLN A 161 -3.74 14.28 1.28
CA GLN A 161 -2.38 13.88 0.94
C GLN A 161 -2.42 12.76 -0.10
N GLN A 162 -1.69 12.93 -1.18
CA GLN A 162 -1.66 12.01 -2.31
C GLN A 162 -0.23 11.91 -2.86
N PHE A 163 0.10 10.77 -3.46
CA PHE A 163 1.34 10.64 -4.21
C PHE A 163 1.22 11.28 -5.58
N ASN A 164 2.14 12.20 -5.87
CA ASN A 164 2.28 12.83 -7.17
C ASN A 164 3.61 12.41 -7.78
N LEU A 165 3.58 11.37 -8.62
CA LEU A 165 4.74 10.92 -9.37
C LEU A 165 4.73 11.55 -10.76
N ARG A 166 5.80 12.25 -11.13
CA ARG A 166 5.98 12.87 -12.46
C ARG A 166 4.86 13.82 -12.91
N ALA A 167 4.14 14.39 -11.99
CA ALA A 167 3.12 15.36 -12.34
C ALA A 167 3.75 16.73 -12.59
N GLY A 168 3.66 17.20 -13.81
CA GLY A 168 3.83 18.62 -14.09
C GLY A 168 2.66 19.40 -13.48
N ASN A 169 2.95 20.52 -12.83
CA ASN A 169 2.02 21.50 -12.25
C ASN A 169 0.85 20.91 -11.45
N ALA A 170 1.07 20.79 -10.14
CA ALA A 170 0.08 20.36 -9.16
C ALA A 170 -1.18 21.27 -9.07
N GLU A 171 -1.17 22.43 -9.73
CA GLU A 171 -2.24 23.42 -9.66
C GLU A 171 -3.57 22.96 -10.25
N ASN A 172 -3.57 21.98 -11.15
CA ASN A 172 -4.79 21.54 -11.85
C ASN A 172 -5.48 20.32 -11.23
N GLY A 173 -5.18 19.92 -9.99
CA GLY A 173 -5.89 18.86 -9.27
C GLY A 173 -5.71 17.41 -9.79
N ASN A 174 -5.09 17.22 -10.94
CA ASN A 174 -4.93 15.92 -11.60
C ASN A 174 -3.55 15.26 -11.37
N ALA A 175 -2.73 15.83 -10.52
CA ALA A 175 -1.34 15.41 -10.31
C ALA A 175 -1.22 13.97 -9.75
N SER A 176 -2.23 13.48 -9.05
CA SER A 176 -2.28 12.11 -8.53
C SER A 176 -2.97 11.12 -9.47
N PHE A 177 -3.56 11.60 -10.55
CA PHE A 177 -4.16 10.74 -11.56
C PHE A 177 -3.10 9.88 -12.24
N GLY A 178 -3.36 8.60 -12.33
CA GLY A 178 -2.42 7.66 -12.92
C GLY A 178 -1.29 7.18 -11.99
N THR A 179 -1.23 7.63 -10.73
CA THR A 179 -0.38 7.04 -9.70
C THR A 179 -1.17 5.95 -8.95
N ALA A 180 -0.71 4.70 -9.08
CA ALA A 180 -1.28 3.60 -8.32
C ALA A 180 -0.65 3.50 -6.93
N VAL A 181 -1.44 3.17 -5.93
CA VAL A 181 -0.98 2.90 -4.57
C VAL A 181 -1.40 1.49 -4.18
N GLU A 182 -0.45 0.67 -3.77
CA GLU A 182 -0.68 -0.67 -3.24
C GLU A 182 -0.26 -0.75 -1.78
N VAL A 183 -1.02 -1.47 -0.98
CA VAL A 183 -0.65 -1.82 0.38
C VAL A 183 -0.69 -3.33 0.52
N ASP A 184 0.45 -3.92 0.88
CA ASP A 184 0.66 -5.37 0.95
C ASP A 184 0.29 -6.12 -0.34
N GLY A 185 0.54 -5.48 -1.50
CA GLY A 185 0.28 -6.03 -2.82
C GLY A 185 -1.18 -5.99 -3.26
N VAL A 186 -2.03 -5.22 -2.56
CA VAL A 186 -3.40 -4.95 -2.99
C VAL A 186 -3.53 -3.48 -3.36
N ARG A 187 -3.95 -3.23 -4.60
CA ARG A 187 -4.13 -1.86 -5.12
C ARG A 187 -5.32 -1.19 -4.45
N LEU A 188 -5.11 0.01 -3.94
CA LEU A 188 -6.19 0.88 -3.47
C LEU A 188 -6.94 1.49 -4.65
N SER A 189 -8.22 1.76 -4.46
CA SER A 189 -9.09 2.38 -5.47
C SER A 189 -9.78 3.60 -4.89
N ALA A 190 -9.94 4.61 -5.71
CA ALA A 190 -10.80 5.76 -5.43
C ALA A 190 -12.06 5.77 -6.33
N ASN A 191 -12.26 4.72 -7.16
CA ASN A 191 -13.34 4.69 -8.14
C ASN A 191 -14.73 4.65 -7.53
N ALA A 192 -14.86 4.10 -6.32
CA ALA A 192 -16.12 4.05 -5.60
C ALA A 192 -16.51 5.37 -4.93
N SER A 193 -15.57 6.30 -4.75
CA SER A 193 -15.83 7.60 -4.11
C SER A 193 -16.48 8.58 -5.09
N PHE A 194 -17.35 9.46 -4.56
CA PHE A 194 -17.86 10.58 -5.33
C PHE A 194 -16.73 11.55 -5.67
N THR A 195 -16.62 11.90 -6.93
CA THR A 195 -15.48 12.67 -7.45
C THR A 195 -15.62 14.16 -7.24
N ASN A 196 -16.81 14.68 -7.00
CA ASN A 196 -16.97 16.11 -6.79
C ASN A 196 -18.32 16.54 -6.22
N VAL A 197 -18.28 17.49 -5.31
CA VAL A 197 -19.42 18.27 -4.88
C VAL A 197 -19.11 19.74 -4.67
N SER A 198 -17.87 20.16 -4.90
CA SER A 198 -17.52 21.58 -4.86
C SER A 198 -18.10 22.29 -6.06
N SER A 199 -18.80 23.39 -5.82
CA SER A 199 -19.30 24.32 -6.85
C SER A 199 -18.19 24.97 -7.69
N THR A 200 -16.94 24.74 -7.35
CA THR A 200 -15.75 25.39 -7.95
C THR A 200 -14.96 24.50 -8.90
N GLY A 201 -15.46 23.33 -9.27
CA GLY A 201 -14.88 22.57 -10.38
C GLY A 201 -14.13 21.29 -10.04
N ASN A 202 -13.81 20.61 -11.08
CA ASN A 202 -13.21 19.32 -11.22
C ASN A 202 -11.95 19.08 -10.38
N SER A 203 -12.06 18.53 -9.23
CA SER A 203 -10.92 17.89 -8.60
C SER A 203 -11.12 16.37 -8.58
N PHE A 204 -10.59 15.70 -9.59
CA PHE A 204 -10.43 14.26 -9.51
C PHE A 204 -9.44 13.99 -8.37
N LYS A 205 -9.92 13.40 -7.28
CA LYS A 205 -9.08 13.02 -6.15
C LYS A 205 -8.58 11.61 -6.39
N GLY A 206 -7.26 11.44 -6.48
CA GLY A 206 -6.62 10.13 -6.47
C GLY A 206 -6.77 9.45 -5.10
N VAL A 207 -5.98 8.40 -4.86
CA VAL A 207 -6.00 7.69 -3.59
C VAL A 207 -5.40 8.56 -2.47
N SER A 208 -6.19 8.88 -1.45
CA SER A 208 -5.70 9.57 -0.26
C SER A 208 -4.84 8.64 0.60
N THR A 209 -3.70 9.15 1.05
CA THR A 209 -2.79 8.45 1.97
C THR A 209 -3.05 8.76 3.43
N ASN A 210 -4.02 9.64 3.74
CA ASN A 210 -4.34 10.05 5.11
C ASN A 210 -4.74 8.87 6.00
N ASN A 211 -5.28 7.79 5.40
CA ASN A 211 -5.74 6.60 6.09
C ASN A 211 -4.70 5.47 6.17
N ILE A 212 -3.43 5.77 5.89
CA ILE A 212 -2.32 4.80 5.97
C ILE A 212 -1.41 5.21 7.11
N ALA A 213 -1.25 4.32 8.12
CA ALA A 213 -0.33 4.55 9.24
C ALA A 213 1.11 4.56 8.76
N SER A 214 1.83 5.65 8.98
CA SER A 214 3.25 5.73 8.66
C SER A 214 4.11 4.88 9.60
N SER A 215 3.69 4.72 10.85
CA SER A 215 4.42 3.97 11.88
C SER A 215 4.46 2.45 11.67
N ASN A 216 3.52 1.89 10.87
CA ASN A 216 3.44 0.45 10.61
C ASN A 216 4.05 0.05 9.25
N ILE A 217 4.84 0.93 8.64
CA ILE A 217 5.47 0.66 7.35
C ILE A 217 6.84 0.03 7.56
N GLU A 218 7.13 -1.02 6.79
CA GLU A 218 8.44 -1.67 6.72
C GLU A 218 9.25 -1.12 5.57
N SER A 219 8.63 -1.00 4.40
CA SER A 219 9.29 -0.46 3.21
C SER A 219 8.29 0.15 2.24
N VAL A 220 8.76 1.07 1.42
CA VAL A 220 8.00 1.63 0.30
C VAL A 220 8.82 1.47 -0.97
N GLU A 221 8.27 0.76 -1.93
CA GLU A 221 8.85 0.62 -3.27
C GLU A 221 8.11 1.55 -4.23
N ILE A 222 8.85 2.40 -4.92
CA ILE A 222 8.31 3.34 -5.90
C ILE A 222 8.85 2.96 -7.28
N ILE A 223 7.95 2.63 -8.17
CA ILE A 223 8.25 2.28 -9.56
C ILE A 223 7.83 3.43 -10.46
N THR A 224 8.82 4.07 -11.09
CA THR A 224 8.61 5.17 -12.03
C THR A 224 9.19 4.76 -13.38
N GLY A 225 8.41 4.45 -14.36
CA GLY A 225 8.89 3.99 -15.66
C GLY A 225 7.79 3.27 -16.40
N VAL A 226 8.18 2.42 -17.34
CA VAL A 226 7.22 1.52 -18.01
C VAL A 226 6.93 0.38 -17.03
N PRO A 227 5.73 0.33 -16.46
CA PRO A 227 5.40 -0.72 -15.51
C PRO A 227 5.29 -2.08 -16.20
N SER A 228 5.42 -3.13 -15.41
CA SER A 228 5.08 -4.48 -15.88
C SER A 228 3.63 -4.54 -16.35
N VAL A 229 3.34 -5.39 -17.34
CA VAL A 229 1.98 -5.63 -17.89
C VAL A 229 0.96 -6.03 -16.80
N GLU A 230 1.43 -6.50 -15.66
CA GLU A 230 0.57 -6.82 -14.52
C GLU A 230 -0.10 -5.59 -13.85
N TYR A 231 0.37 -4.39 -14.18
CA TYR A 231 -0.19 -3.14 -13.67
C TYR A 231 -0.92 -2.40 -14.79
N GLY A 232 -2.22 -2.56 -14.84
CA GLY A 232 -3.10 -1.77 -15.71
C GLY A 232 -3.45 -0.40 -15.12
N ASP A 233 -4.03 0.48 -15.93
CA ASP A 233 -4.66 1.75 -15.51
C ASP A 233 -3.75 2.69 -14.73
N MET A 234 -2.47 2.80 -15.10
CA MET A 234 -1.57 3.79 -14.54
C MET A 234 -0.69 4.44 -15.60
N THR A 235 -0.41 5.72 -15.43
CA THR A 235 0.39 6.51 -16.36
C THR A 235 1.64 7.11 -15.71
N SER A 236 1.61 7.34 -14.39
CA SER A 236 2.67 8.06 -13.68
C SER A 236 3.60 7.15 -12.90
N GLY A 237 3.11 6.03 -12.39
CA GLY A 237 3.90 5.06 -11.63
C GLY A 237 3.09 4.36 -10.55
N ILE A 238 3.77 3.55 -9.73
CA ILE A 238 3.17 2.80 -8.64
C ILE A 238 3.98 2.96 -7.36
N VAL A 239 3.27 3.12 -6.25
CA VAL A 239 3.82 3.13 -4.90
C VAL A 239 3.33 1.89 -4.18
N LYS A 240 4.23 1.00 -3.81
CA LYS A 240 3.93 -0.21 -3.04
C LYS A 240 4.38 -0.01 -1.60
N ILE A 241 3.45 -0.14 -0.70
CA ILE A 241 3.66 0.02 0.74
C ILE A 241 3.58 -1.37 1.36
N ASN A 242 4.66 -1.79 2.00
CA ASN A 242 4.72 -3.04 2.74
C ASN A 242 4.61 -2.75 4.23
N THR A 243 3.64 -3.36 4.89
CA THR A 243 3.46 -3.24 6.34
C THR A 243 4.33 -4.24 7.09
N ARG A 244 4.64 -3.93 8.35
CA ARG A 244 5.44 -4.78 9.22
C ARG A 244 4.79 -6.13 9.45
N LYS A 245 5.57 -7.20 9.28
CA LYS A 245 5.16 -8.59 9.51
C LYS A 245 6.27 -9.30 10.29
N GLY A 246 5.92 -10.33 11.04
CA GLY A 246 6.91 -11.10 11.80
C GLY A 246 7.01 -10.66 13.28
N ARG A 247 7.89 -11.33 14.03
CA ARG A 247 8.14 -11.01 15.45
C ARG A 247 8.91 -9.70 15.54
N THR A 248 8.41 -8.77 16.31
CA THR A 248 9.08 -7.50 16.59
C THR A 248 9.02 -7.18 18.07
N PRO A 249 10.02 -6.52 18.64
CA PRO A 249 9.95 -6.00 20.00
C PRO A 249 8.84 -4.95 20.14
N TRP A 250 8.58 -4.51 21.36
CA TRP A 250 7.79 -3.31 21.59
C TRP A 250 8.48 -2.11 20.95
N THR A 251 7.78 -1.43 20.10
CA THR A 251 8.24 -0.18 19.48
C THR A 251 7.25 0.91 19.83
N VAL A 252 7.76 1.98 20.42
CA VAL A 252 7.01 3.20 20.71
C VAL A 252 7.66 4.32 19.90
N THR A 253 6.90 4.97 19.05
CA THR A 253 7.40 6.10 18.25
C THR A 253 6.61 7.35 18.63
N MET A 254 7.32 8.42 18.92
CA MET A 254 6.75 9.74 19.13
C MET A 254 7.39 10.71 18.15
N SER A 255 6.57 11.36 17.34
CA SER A 255 7.00 12.35 16.37
C SER A 255 6.27 13.66 16.63
N THR A 256 6.98 14.76 16.55
CA THR A 256 6.40 16.08 16.74
C THR A 256 6.98 17.08 15.75
N SER A 257 6.11 17.84 15.13
CA SER A 257 6.42 19.02 14.35
C SER A 257 5.59 20.20 14.87
N PRO A 258 5.82 21.42 14.43
CA PRO A 258 4.95 22.53 14.81
C PRO A 258 3.47 22.31 14.50
N LYS A 259 3.18 21.58 13.41
CA LYS A 259 1.82 21.35 12.92
C LYS A 259 1.25 19.97 13.25
N THR A 260 2.10 18.95 13.46
CA THR A 260 1.63 17.57 13.64
C THR A 260 2.29 16.91 14.83
N LYS A 261 1.48 16.19 15.60
CA LYS A 261 1.91 15.35 16.72
C LYS A 261 1.41 13.95 16.51
N GLN A 262 2.29 12.97 16.66
CA GLN A 262 2.01 11.56 16.45
C GLN A 262 2.60 10.72 17.58
N VAL A 263 1.83 9.72 18.01
CA VAL A 263 2.31 8.67 18.91
C VAL A 263 1.84 7.33 18.38
N SER A 264 2.71 6.35 18.36
CA SER A 264 2.39 5.00 17.92
C SER A 264 3.00 3.94 18.82
N PHE A 265 2.34 2.79 18.86
CA PHE A 265 2.75 1.59 19.58
C PHE A 265 2.62 0.42 18.60
N SER A 266 3.64 -0.43 18.54
CA SER A 266 3.57 -1.65 17.72
C SER A 266 4.32 -2.80 18.37
N LYS A 267 3.86 -4.03 18.12
CA LYS A 267 4.51 -5.27 18.52
C LYS A 267 4.11 -6.44 17.65
N GLY A 268 5.07 -7.32 17.38
CA GLY A 268 4.85 -8.64 16.78
C GLY A 268 4.91 -9.75 17.83
N PHE A 269 3.80 -10.43 18.06
CA PHE A 269 3.67 -11.51 19.02
C PHE A 269 3.80 -12.86 18.32
N GLY A 270 4.81 -13.66 18.68
CA GLY A 270 4.84 -15.06 18.28
C GLY A 270 3.82 -15.87 19.07
N LEU A 271 2.97 -16.63 18.39
CA LEU A 271 1.91 -17.44 19.02
C LEU A 271 2.41 -18.81 19.55
N GLY A 272 3.73 -19.06 19.47
CA GLY A 272 4.31 -20.32 19.90
C GLY A 272 3.96 -21.49 18.97
N TYR A 273 4.00 -22.69 19.52
CA TYR A 273 3.66 -23.92 18.78
C TYR A 273 2.23 -24.33 19.12
N GLY A 274 1.45 -24.56 18.07
CA GLY A 274 0.11 -25.11 18.18
C GLY A 274 0.10 -26.64 18.36
N ARG A 275 -1.08 -27.26 18.25
CA ARG A 275 -1.20 -28.72 18.25
C ARG A 275 -0.25 -29.36 17.22
N ARG A 276 0.51 -30.41 17.61
CA ARG A 276 1.49 -31.16 16.80
C ARG A 276 2.79 -30.40 16.48
N ASP A 277 3.30 -29.59 17.39
CA ASP A 277 4.57 -28.84 17.23
C ASP A 277 4.66 -28.03 15.94
N ARG A 278 3.53 -27.48 15.46
CA ARG A 278 3.49 -26.59 14.30
C ARG A 278 3.47 -25.14 14.77
N PRO A 279 4.24 -24.24 14.13
CA PRO A 279 4.19 -22.83 14.47
C PRO A 279 2.78 -22.29 14.22
N ALA A 280 2.23 -21.59 15.22
CA ALA A 280 0.89 -20.98 15.12
C ALA A 280 0.91 -19.61 14.42
N GLY A 281 2.09 -19.14 14.05
CA GLY A 281 2.29 -17.88 13.35
C GLY A 281 2.62 -16.71 14.27
N VAL A 282 2.51 -15.53 13.71
CA VAL A 282 2.82 -14.26 14.38
C VAL A 282 1.64 -13.32 14.21
N ILE A 283 1.28 -12.60 15.27
CA ILE A 283 0.31 -11.50 15.22
C ILE A 283 1.09 -10.19 15.41
N ASN A 284 0.99 -9.31 14.43
CA ASN A 284 1.43 -7.93 14.55
C ASN A 284 0.25 -7.05 14.91
N ALA A 285 0.39 -6.28 15.98
CA ALA A 285 -0.58 -5.29 16.41
C ALA A 285 0.06 -3.91 16.42
N SER A 286 -0.63 -2.92 15.89
CA SER A 286 -0.21 -1.52 15.95
C SER A 286 -1.36 -0.60 16.25
N ALA A 287 -1.08 0.46 16.99
CA ALA A 287 -2.00 1.55 17.29
C ALA A 287 -1.27 2.88 17.08
N GLU A 288 -1.94 3.83 16.45
CA GLU A 288 -1.39 5.16 16.16
C GLU A 288 -2.45 6.22 16.43
N TYR A 289 -2.03 7.30 17.06
CA TYR A 289 -2.78 8.54 17.17
C TYR A 289 -1.98 9.67 16.56
N THR A 290 -2.61 10.41 15.65
CA THR A 290 -2.02 11.60 15.02
C THR A 290 -3.00 12.74 15.09
N ARG A 291 -2.52 13.91 15.52
CA ARG A 291 -3.25 15.17 15.42
C ARG A 291 -2.44 16.17 14.63
N SER A 292 -3.07 16.77 13.64
CA SER A 292 -2.47 17.78 12.78
C SER A 292 -3.32 19.05 12.80
N ILE A 293 -2.65 20.21 12.79
CA ILE A 293 -3.28 21.53 12.65
C ILE A 293 -2.73 22.23 11.41
N SER A 294 -3.52 23.08 10.78
CA SER A 294 -3.09 23.80 9.57
C SER A 294 -2.02 24.84 9.90
N GLU A 295 -2.25 25.62 10.96
CA GLU A 295 -1.40 26.74 11.34
C GLU A 295 -1.32 26.87 12.86
N PRO A 296 -0.12 26.91 13.47
CA PRO A 296 0.02 27.06 14.92
C PRO A 296 -0.56 28.36 15.50
N MET A 297 -0.54 29.42 14.73
CA MET A 297 -1.09 30.72 15.14
C MET A 297 -2.60 30.81 14.96
N SER A 298 -3.19 29.91 14.16
CA SER A 298 -4.62 29.85 13.89
C SER A 298 -5.09 28.38 13.90
N PRO A 299 -5.19 27.73 15.06
CA PRO A 299 -5.38 26.28 15.19
C PRO A 299 -6.83 25.84 14.98
N TYR A 300 -7.63 26.63 14.24
CA TYR A 300 -9.05 26.37 14.01
C TYR A 300 -9.31 25.28 12.99
N THR A 301 -8.28 24.88 12.22
CA THR A 301 -8.32 23.73 11.32
C THR A 301 -7.48 22.62 11.89
N SER A 302 -8.09 21.52 12.24
CA SER A 302 -7.38 20.34 12.77
C SER A 302 -7.88 19.05 12.12
N TYR A 303 -7.00 18.05 12.07
CA TYR A 303 -7.31 16.70 11.63
C TYR A 303 -6.82 15.72 12.70
N ASP A 304 -7.71 14.85 13.15
CA ASP A 304 -7.40 13.78 14.09
C ASP A 304 -7.48 12.42 13.38
N ARG A 305 -6.51 11.55 13.65
CA ARG A 305 -6.46 10.17 13.14
C ARG A 305 -6.16 9.21 14.27
N LYS A 306 -7.01 8.21 14.45
CA LYS A 306 -6.84 7.08 15.36
C LYS A 306 -6.84 5.82 14.52
N GLN A 307 -5.73 5.12 14.49
CA GLN A 307 -5.56 3.96 13.64
C GLN A 307 -5.19 2.73 14.45
N LEU A 308 -5.82 1.61 14.10
CA LEU A 308 -5.53 0.30 14.67
C LEU A 308 -5.27 -0.67 13.52
N SER A 309 -4.30 -1.55 13.68
CA SER A 309 -4.02 -2.62 12.73
C SER A 309 -3.67 -3.91 13.47
N LEU A 310 -4.20 -5.00 12.98
CA LEU A 310 -3.93 -6.35 13.45
C LEU A 310 -3.69 -7.24 12.24
N THR A 311 -2.51 -7.85 12.15
CA THR A 311 -2.15 -8.75 11.05
C THR A 311 -1.61 -10.04 11.60
N TRP A 312 -2.25 -11.14 11.26
CA TRP A 312 -1.74 -12.49 11.51
C TRP A 312 -1.02 -12.99 10.26
N SER A 313 0.13 -13.62 10.45
CA SER A 313 0.89 -14.28 9.39
C SER A 313 1.43 -15.64 9.86
N ASN A 314 1.40 -16.63 8.98
CA ASN A 314 1.94 -17.94 9.24
C ASN A 314 2.59 -18.54 7.99
N LEU A 315 3.57 -19.40 8.22
CA LEU A 315 4.22 -20.20 7.20
C LEU A 315 3.98 -21.68 7.47
N TYR A 316 3.34 -22.33 6.53
CA TYR A 316 3.14 -23.78 6.54
C TYR A 316 4.26 -24.42 5.73
N SER A 317 5.23 -25.04 6.39
CA SER A 317 6.41 -25.68 5.80
C SER A 317 6.62 -27.13 6.24
N HIS A 318 5.61 -27.76 6.87
CA HIS A 318 5.69 -29.13 7.41
C HIS A 318 4.61 -30.04 6.84
N GLY A 319 4.88 -31.33 6.83
CA GLY A 319 3.95 -32.36 6.32
C GLY A 319 3.71 -32.21 4.82
N ALA A 320 2.47 -32.05 4.39
CA ALA A 320 2.12 -31.88 2.98
C ALA A 320 2.75 -30.63 2.33
N PHE A 321 3.21 -29.66 3.13
CA PHE A 321 3.82 -28.43 2.69
C PHE A 321 5.35 -28.42 2.82
N SER A 322 6.01 -29.54 3.15
CA SER A 322 7.46 -29.58 3.36
C SER A 322 8.26 -29.18 2.12
N ASP A 323 7.80 -29.59 0.93
CA ASP A 323 8.43 -29.27 -0.34
C ASP A 323 7.72 -28.13 -1.10
N MET A 324 6.60 -27.66 -0.58
CA MET A 324 5.73 -26.65 -1.18
C MET A 324 5.23 -25.69 -0.10
N PRO A 325 6.10 -24.86 0.48
CA PRO A 325 5.70 -23.99 1.58
C PRO A 325 4.60 -23.00 1.14
N LEU A 326 3.64 -22.83 2.06
CA LEU A 326 2.53 -21.90 1.90
C LEU A 326 2.62 -20.80 2.96
N ARG A 327 2.77 -19.56 2.53
CA ARG A 327 2.67 -18.38 3.39
C ARG A 327 1.25 -17.84 3.34
N VAL A 328 0.66 -17.63 4.49
CA VAL A 328 -0.68 -17.03 4.61
C VAL A 328 -0.60 -15.81 5.52
N SER A 329 -1.28 -14.77 5.14
CA SER A 329 -1.42 -13.57 5.96
C SER A 329 -2.86 -13.06 5.90
N ALA A 330 -3.42 -12.71 7.03
CA ALA A 330 -4.73 -12.10 7.16
C ALA A 330 -4.64 -10.90 8.10
N GLY A 331 -5.20 -9.77 7.67
CA GLY A 331 -5.11 -8.53 8.44
C GLY A 331 -6.40 -7.75 8.42
N VAL A 332 -6.62 -7.01 9.51
CA VAL A 332 -7.67 -6.00 9.60
C VAL A 332 -7.04 -4.71 10.09
N SER A 333 -7.47 -3.60 9.52
CA SER A 333 -7.06 -2.28 9.96
C SER A 333 -8.26 -1.34 9.94
N GLY A 334 -8.25 -0.37 10.84
CA GLY A 334 -9.29 0.64 10.92
C GLY A 334 -8.69 2.00 11.20
N ASN A 335 -9.30 3.02 10.60
CA ASN A 335 -9.02 4.42 10.85
C ASN A 335 -10.30 5.11 11.31
N LEU A 336 -10.20 5.88 12.38
CA LEU A 336 -11.26 6.74 12.89
C LEU A 336 -10.71 8.15 13.02
N GLY A 337 -11.36 9.12 12.39
CA GLY A 337 -10.90 10.49 12.45
C GLY A 337 -11.64 11.42 11.52
N GLY A 338 -11.04 12.55 11.27
CA GLY A 338 -11.61 13.53 10.37
C GLY A 338 -11.04 14.92 10.54
N LEU A 339 -11.53 15.81 9.70
CA LEU A 339 -11.20 17.23 9.66
C LEU A 339 -12.25 18.03 10.42
N ASP A 340 -11.78 18.94 11.26
CA ASP A 340 -12.60 20.01 11.85
C ASP A 340 -11.97 21.35 11.49
N ASN A 341 -12.64 22.11 10.65
CA ASN A 341 -12.23 23.44 10.25
C ASN A 341 -13.34 24.42 10.64
N ARG A 342 -13.03 25.35 11.51
CA ARG A 342 -13.95 26.37 11.99
C ARG A 342 -13.41 27.74 11.69
N ALA A 343 -14.31 28.70 11.51
CA ALA A 343 -13.91 30.09 11.44
C ALA A 343 -13.29 30.55 12.75
N ASP A 344 -12.39 31.52 12.63
CA ASP A 344 -11.84 32.24 13.77
C ASP A 344 -12.99 32.87 14.59
N PRO A 345 -13.13 32.54 15.88
CA PRO A 345 -14.21 33.08 16.72
C PRO A 345 -14.25 34.62 16.75
N ASP A 346 -13.08 35.26 16.62
CA ASP A 346 -12.99 36.71 16.65
C ASP A 346 -13.55 37.39 15.39
N LYS A 347 -13.72 36.62 14.32
CA LYS A 347 -14.31 37.11 13.06
C LYS A 347 -15.81 37.07 13.03
N MET A 348 -16.46 36.47 14.04
CA MET A 348 -17.92 36.35 14.18
C MET A 348 -18.61 35.74 12.94
N ILE A 349 -17.92 34.89 12.21
CA ILE A 349 -18.42 34.20 11.02
C ILE A 349 -18.69 32.76 11.39
N GLY A 350 -19.92 32.29 11.20
CA GLY A 350 -20.34 30.93 11.56
C GLY A 350 -19.99 29.84 10.53
N THR A 351 -18.97 30.04 9.69
CA THR A 351 -18.57 29.05 8.69
C THR A 351 -17.81 27.91 9.30
N PHE A 352 -18.03 26.70 8.79
CA PHE A 352 -17.27 25.51 9.17
C PHE A 352 -17.19 24.51 8.01
N LEU A 353 -16.18 23.69 8.04
CA LEU A 353 -16.04 22.48 7.23
C LEU A 353 -15.64 21.33 8.15
N THR A 354 -16.52 20.36 8.30
CA THR A 354 -16.24 19.13 9.05
C THR A 354 -16.23 17.95 8.09
N ARG A 355 -15.26 17.06 8.24
CA ARG A 355 -15.18 15.83 7.45
C ARG A 355 -14.91 14.65 8.36
N LYS A 356 -15.84 13.72 8.42
CA LYS A 356 -15.65 12.41 8.99
C LYS A 356 -14.88 11.57 7.97
N ASP A 357 -13.80 10.91 8.37
CA ASP A 357 -12.95 10.11 7.49
C ASP A 357 -12.63 8.77 8.16
N ASN A 358 -13.67 7.94 8.31
CA ASN A 358 -13.55 6.62 8.90
C ASN A 358 -13.36 5.57 7.80
N GLN A 359 -12.49 4.59 8.06
CA GLN A 359 -12.24 3.51 7.12
C GLN A 359 -11.99 2.20 7.87
N ALA A 360 -12.52 1.11 7.36
CA ALA A 360 -12.18 -0.25 7.76
C ALA A 360 -11.65 -1.01 6.56
N ARG A 361 -10.61 -1.81 6.78
CA ARG A 361 -9.98 -2.62 5.74
C ARG A 361 -9.72 -4.01 6.27
N ALA A 362 -10.10 -5.02 5.50
CA ALA A 362 -9.69 -6.40 5.67
C ALA A 362 -8.85 -6.84 4.47
N GLN A 363 -7.82 -7.61 4.71
CA GLN A 363 -6.93 -8.12 3.67
C GLN A 363 -6.54 -9.56 3.94
N PHE A 364 -6.34 -10.31 2.86
CA PHE A 364 -5.87 -11.68 2.90
C PHE A 364 -4.86 -11.90 1.78
N SER A 365 -3.78 -12.60 2.09
CA SER A 365 -2.82 -13.05 1.09
C SER A 365 -2.40 -14.49 1.35
N ALA A 366 -2.19 -15.23 0.27
CA ALA A 366 -1.67 -16.59 0.28
C ALA A 366 -0.65 -16.71 -0.86
N ASP A 367 0.61 -16.99 -0.51
CA ASP A 367 1.71 -17.19 -1.44
C ASP A 367 2.16 -18.65 -1.33
N TRP A 368 1.87 -19.44 -2.35
CA TRP A 368 2.15 -20.87 -2.37
C TRP A 368 3.30 -21.19 -3.32
N LEU A 369 4.43 -21.58 -2.77
CA LEU A 369 5.59 -22.01 -3.55
C LEU A 369 5.43 -23.47 -3.93
N LEU A 370 5.01 -23.73 -5.15
CA LEU A 370 4.76 -25.08 -5.67
C LEU A 370 6.03 -25.74 -6.19
N SER A 371 6.97 -24.97 -6.73
CA SER A 371 8.25 -25.43 -7.33
C SER A 371 8.08 -26.59 -8.31
N ARG A 372 6.94 -26.63 -9.03
CA ARG A 372 6.64 -27.67 -10.03
C ARG A 372 7.16 -27.26 -11.41
N PRO A 373 7.45 -28.21 -12.33
CA PRO A 373 7.95 -27.88 -13.67
C PRO A 373 7.01 -26.95 -14.48
N TRP A 374 5.71 -26.98 -14.18
CA TRP A 374 4.66 -26.23 -14.90
C TRP A 374 4.16 -25.02 -14.13
N ILE A 375 4.53 -24.86 -12.85
CA ILE A 375 4.18 -23.71 -12.02
C ILE A 375 5.19 -23.54 -10.89
N THR A 376 5.74 -22.35 -10.73
CA THR A 376 6.69 -22.06 -9.66
C THR A 376 5.99 -21.63 -8.40
N ASN A 377 5.12 -20.65 -8.48
CA ASN A 377 4.31 -20.20 -7.35
C ASN A 377 2.92 -19.72 -7.79
N LEU A 378 2.00 -19.76 -6.84
CA LEU A 378 0.66 -19.26 -6.95
C LEU A 378 0.44 -18.23 -5.85
N GLU A 379 0.00 -17.04 -6.23
CA GLU A 379 -0.26 -15.92 -5.33
C GLU A 379 -1.74 -15.56 -5.39
N LEU A 380 -2.39 -15.53 -4.24
CA LEU A 380 -3.74 -15.00 -4.06
C LEU A 380 -3.67 -13.80 -3.12
N LYS A 381 -4.20 -12.68 -3.54
CA LYS A 381 -4.33 -11.48 -2.71
C LYS A 381 -5.75 -10.96 -2.81
N SER A 382 -6.33 -10.60 -1.68
CA SER A 382 -7.66 -10.01 -1.66
C SER A 382 -7.78 -8.94 -0.58
N SER A 383 -8.67 -7.99 -0.80
CA SER A 383 -9.01 -6.96 0.17
C SER A 383 -10.46 -6.53 0.06
N LEU A 384 -11.00 -6.11 1.20
CA LEU A 384 -12.26 -5.43 1.34
C LEU A 384 -12.02 -4.13 2.09
N VAL A 385 -12.41 -3.01 1.48
CA VAL A 385 -12.28 -1.67 2.07
C VAL A 385 -13.67 -1.03 2.11
N TYR A 386 -14.05 -0.57 3.27
CA TYR A 386 -15.26 0.23 3.47
C TYR A 386 -14.87 1.54 4.13
N ALA A 387 -15.31 2.66 3.60
CA ALA A 387 -15.15 3.95 4.24
C ALA A 387 -16.53 4.59 4.51
N ASP A 388 -16.59 5.36 5.58
CA ASP A 388 -17.74 6.13 6.00
C ASP A 388 -17.28 7.57 6.15
N LYS A 389 -17.51 8.34 5.09
CA LYS A 389 -17.09 9.73 4.96
C LYS A 389 -18.31 10.61 4.87
N LEU A 390 -18.35 11.61 5.73
CA LEU A 390 -19.38 12.62 5.70
C LEU A 390 -18.71 13.98 5.80
N GLU A 391 -18.75 14.72 4.72
CA GLU A 391 -18.29 16.11 4.68
C GLU A 391 -19.51 17.03 4.83
N ARG A 392 -19.40 18.00 5.72
CA ARG A 392 -20.41 19.05 5.93
C ARG A 392 -19.71 20.40 5.92
N GLU A 393 -20.16 21.25 5.03
CA GLU A 393 -19.66 22.60 4.87
C GLU A 393 -20.80 23.59 5.09
N ASN A 394 -20.60 24.55 6.01
CA ASN A 394 -21.43 25.72 6.14
C ASN A 394 -20.68 26.92 5.55
N GLY A 395 -21.06 27.31 4.35
CA GLY A 395 -20.44 28.42 3.63
C GLY A 395 -21.28 29.68 3.69
N LEU A 396 -20.61 30.83 3.72
CA LEU A 396 -21.26 32.12 3.53
C LEU A 396 -21.27 32.46 2.03
N TYR A 397 -22.46 32.50 1.48
CA TYR A 397 -22.67 32.87 0.09
C TYR A 397 -22.99 34.35 -0.04
N ASN A 398 -22.43 34.98 -1.06
CA ASN A 398 -22.70 36.33 -1.42
C ASN A 398 -23.14 36.39 -2.90
N ALA A 399 -24.39 36.74 -3.12
CA ALA A 399 -24.90 36.95 -4.48
C ALA A 399 -25.19 38.43 -4.75
N ALA A 400 -24.53 38.95 -5.76
CA ALA A 400 -24.76 40.33 -6.19
C ALA A 400 -26.08 40.52 -6.96
N VAL A 401 -26.59 39.42 -7.54
CA VAL A 401 -27.83 39.42 -8.35
C VAL A 401 -28.73 38.25 -7.91
N SER A 402 -30.01 38.40 -8.10
CA SER A 402 -30.95 37.31 -7.87
C SER A 402 -30.72 36.13 -8.82
N SER A 403 -30.90 34.94 -8.35
CA SER A 403 -30.84 33.70 -9.13
C SER A 403 -32.13 32.93 -9.03
N THR A 404 -32.32 31.97 -9.95
CA THR A 404 -33.52 31.14 -9.99
C THR A 404 -33.13 29.70 -9.75
N SER A 405 -33.80 29.01 -8.84
CA SER A 405 -33.66 27.59 -8.60
C SER A 405 -34.87 26.82 -9.09
N LEU A 406 -34.65 25.81 -9.93
CA LEU A 406 -35.70 24.91 -10.41
C LEU A 406 -36.06 23.79 -9.43
N HIS A 407 -35.30 23.65 -8.32
CA HIS A 407 -35.44 22.57 -7.37
C HIS A 407 -35.81 23.09 -5.97
N ALA A 408 -36.83 23.92 -5.93
CA ALA A 408 -37.31 24.54 -4.68
C ALA A 408 -37.81 23.57 -3.60
N THR A 409 -38.09 22.33 -3.98
CA THR A 409 -38.59 21.30 -3.06
C THR A 409 -37.48 20.44 -2.44
N GLN A 410 -36.23 20.57 -2.88
CA GLN A 410 -35.11 19.86 -2.28
C GLN A 410 -34.70 20.55 -0.97
N ARG A 411 -34.11 19.76 -0.06
CA ARG A 411 -33.52 20.28 1.17
C ARG A 411 -32.50 21.37 0.83
N GLY A 412 -32.72 22.54 1.32
CA GLY A 412 -31.84 23.68 1.10
C GLY A 412 -32.49 24.96 1.64
N TYR A 413 -31.67 25.86 2.14
CA TYR A 413 -32.08 27.13 2.68
C TYR A 413 -31.93 28.19 1.60
N TYR A 414 -33.01 28.43 0.88
CA TYR A 414 -33.08 29.56 -0.03
C TYR A 414 -33.89 30.67 0.60
N MET A 415 -33.35 31.86 0.67
CA MET A 415 -34.14 33.06 0.91
C MET A 415 -34.90 33.36 -0.37
N ALA A 416 -36.12 32.83 -0.44
CA ALA A 416 -36.97 33.06 -1.58
C ALA A 416 -37.44 34.51 -1.59
N GLU A 417 -37.12 35.26 -2.65
CA GLU A 417 -37.68 36.58 -2.88
C GLU A 417 -39.06 36.50 -3.49
N ASP A 418 -39.25 35.51 -4.37
CA ASP A 418 -40.52 35.36 -5.07
C ASP A 418 -40.64 33.88 -5.59
N TYR A 419 -41.86 33.44 -5.69
CA TYR A 419 -42.21 32.18 -6.31
C TYR A 419 -42.78 32.44 -7.69
N VAL A 420 -42.07 32.01 -8.73
CA VAL A 420 -42.55 32.13 -10.09
C VAL A 420 -43.28 30.85 -10.51
N PRO A 421 -44.60 30.84 -10.59
CA PRO A 421 -45.35 29.69 -11.05
C PRO A 421 -45.07 29.51 -12.55
N GLY A 422 -44.42 28.44 -12.91
CA GLY A 422 -44.03 28.13 -14.31
C GLY A 422 -44.63 26.81 -14.76
N GLY A 423 -45.94 26.63 -14.75
CA GLY A 423 -46.58 25.39 -15.21
C GLY A 423 -46.01 24.16 -14.53
N ASP A 424 -45.44 23.24 -15.35
CA ASP A 424 -44.80 22.01 -14.86
C ASP A 424 -43.39 22.22 -14.22
N ASN A 425 -42.84 23.41 -14.32
CA ASN A 425 -41.51 23.78 -13.80
C ASN A 425 -41.55 25.02 -12.94
N PRO A 426 -42.07 24.94 -11.69
CA PRO A 426 -42.05 26.07 -10.77
C PRO A 426 -40.60 26.44 -10.43
N ALA A 427 -40.29 27.72 -10.36
CA ALA A 427 -39.01 28.22 -9.97
C ALA A 427 -39.09 29.11 -8.71
N VAL A 428 -38.09 29.03 -7.88
CA VAL A 428 -37.92 29.92 -6.72
C VAL A 428 -36.85 30.94 -7.06
N ARG A 429 -37.16 32.19 -6.90
CA ARG A 429 -36.22 33.27 -7.06
C ARG A 429 -35.48 33.54 -5.77
N ILE A 430 -34.18 33.45 -5.83
CA ILE A 430 -33.27 33.68 -4.70
C ILE A 430 -32.84 35.13 -4.73
N ALA A 431 -33.09 35.86 -3.66
CA ALA A 431 -32.72 37.26 -3.52
C ALA A 431 -31.20 37.45 -3.50
N PRO A 432 -30.67 38.59 -4.01
CA PRO A 432 -29.28 38.94 -3.74
C PRO A 432 -29.06 39.20 -2.25
N GLY A 433 -27.88 38.90 -1.76
CA GLY A 433 -27.53 39.08 -0.35
C GLY A 433 -26.47 38.11 0.16
N HIS A 434 -26.37 38.05 1.46
CA HIS A 434 -25.47 37.15 2.17
C HIS A 434 -26.30 36.15 2.96
N TRP A 435 -26.00 34.86 2.80
CA TRP A 435 -26.65 33.79 3.56
C TRP A 435 -25.71 32.61 3.79
N TYR A 436 -26.00 31.84 4.81
CA TYR A 436 -25.32 30.56 5.05
C TYR A 436 -26.04 29.45 4.29
N ASN A 437 -25.25 28.51 3.78
CA ASN A 437 -25.76 27.29 3.17
C ASN A 437 -24.99 26.10 3.69
N VAL A 438 -25.68 25.11 4.20
CA VAL A 438 -25.07 23.86 4.65
C VAL A 438 -25.18 22.84 3.54
N MET A 439 -24.02 22.47 3.01
CA MET A 439 -23.86 21.38 2.04
C MET A 439 -23.33 20.16 2.75
N ALA A 440 -23.86 18.99 2.42
CA ALA A 440 -23.36 17.72 2.91
C ALA A 440 -23.03 16.78 1.75
N LEU A 441 -21.92 16.04 1.90
CA LEU A 441 -21.54 14.95 1.03
C LEU A 441 -21.42 13.67 1.86
N ASP A 442 -22.34 12.76 1.65
CA ASP A 442 -22.32 11.41 2.23
C ASP A 442 -21.68 10.46 1.22
N ASP A 443 -20.41 10.10 1.46
CA ASP A 443 -19.57 9.24 0.60
C ASP A 443 -19.20 7.97 1.36
N ARG A 444 -19.76 6.82 0.95
CA ARG A 444 -19.55 5.52 1.59
C ARG A 444 -19.04 4.48 0.60
N PRO A 445 -17.80 4.64 0.12
CA PRO A 445 -17.22 3.71 -0.84
C PRO A 445 -16.98 2.34 -0.21
N LEU A 446 -17.39 1.31 -0.93
CA LEU A 446 -17.10 -0.10 -0.70
C LEU A 446 -16.31 -0.62 -1.88
N THR A 447 -15.09 -1.08 -1.63
CA THR A 447 -14.21 -1.65 -2.66
C THR A 447 -13.81 -3.06 -2.24
N ALA A 448 -14.06 -4.04 -3.11
CA ALA A 448 -13.54 -5.39 -2.95
C ALA A 448 -12.64 -5.74 -4.12
N LYS A 449 -11.48 -6.32 -3.85
CA LYS A 449 -10.52 -6.73 -4.87
C LYS A 449 -9.96 -8.10 -4.57
N ALA A 450 -9.73 -8.87 -5.63
CA ALA A 450 -9.04 -10.14 -5.57
C ALA A 450 -8.13 -10.30 -6.79
N THR A 451 -6.88 -10.67 -6.55
CA THR A 451 -5.86 -10.90 -7.58
C THR A 451 -5.33 -12.31 -7.40
N LEU A 452 -5.38 -13.10 -8.45
CA LEU A 452 -4.78 -14.42 -8.53
C LEU A 452 -3.66 -14.37 -9.57
N LYS A 453 -2.42 -14.75 -9.19
CA LYS A 453 -1.26 -14.79 -10.08
C LYS A 453 -0.61 -16.16 -10.01
N ALA A 454 -0.26 -16.68 -11.18
CA ALA A 454 0.54 -17.88 -11.33
C ALA A 454 1.84 -17.51 -12.05
N ASN A 455 2.96 -17.80 -11.44
CA ASN A 455 4.27 -17.54 -11.98
C ASN A 455 4.93 -18.85 -12.40
N TRP A 456 5.53 -18.82 -13.57
CA TRP A 456 6.26 -19.94 -14.11
C TRP A 456 7.66 -19.45 -14.52
N VAL A 457 8.68 -20.12 -13.98
CA VAL A 457 10.08 -19.83 -14.30
C VAL A 457 10.73 -21.13 -14.74
N LYS A 458 11.22 -21.17 -15.98
CA LYS A 458 11.95 -22.32 -16.52
C LYS A 458 13.24 -21.87 -17.13
N SER A 459 14.34 -22.41 -16.62
CA SER A 459 15.67 -22.21 -17.19
C SER A 459 15.99 -23.36 -18.14
N ALA A 460 16.35 -23.05 -19.37
CA ALA A 460 16.82 -23.99 -20.37
C ALA A 460 18.20 -23.54 -20.86
N GLY A 461 19.27 -24.15 -20.33
CA GLY A 461 20.66 -23.76 -20.61
C GLY A 461 20.93 -22.32 -20.15
N ARG A 462 21.25 -21.44 -21.11
CA ARG A 462 21.48 -20.00 -20.84
C ARG A 462 20.24 -19.13 -20.92
N VAL A 463 19.08 -19.71 -21.23
CA VAL A 463 17.83 -18.96 -21.42
C VAL A 463 16.92 -19.18 -20.22
N ASN A 464 16.50 -18.08 -19.58
CA ASN A 464 15.53 -18.09 -18.51
C ASN A 464 14.18 -17.60 -19.07
N ASN A 465 13.22 -18.51 -19.13
CA ASN A 465 11.86 -18.17 -19.52
C ASN A 465 11.05 -17.84 -18.26
N LYS A 466 10.48 -16.65 -18.21
CA LYS A 466 9.57 -16.21 -17.15
C LYS A 466 8.20 -15.94 -17.75
N LEU A 467 7.19 -16.66 -17.29
CA LEU A 467 5.80 -16.44 -17.66
C LEU A 467 5.00 -16.12 -16.41
N LYS A 468 4.21 -15.05 -16.48
CA LYS A 468 3.25 -14.68 -15.43
C LYS A 468 1.87 -14.65 -16.07
N VAL A 469 0.92 -15.30 -15.43
CA VAL A 469 -0.51 -15.27 -15.78
C VAL A 469 -1.29 -14.86 -14.55
N GLY A 470 -2.23 -13.97 -14.72
CA GLY A 470 -3.02 -13.49 -13.60
C GLY A 470 -4.44 -13.13 -14.01
N ALA A 471 -5.30 -13.06 -13.01
CA ALA A 471 -6.65 -12.55 -13.11
C ALA A 471 -6.91 -11.60 -11.95
N ASP A 472 -7.45 -10.43 -12.28
CA ASP A 472 -7.86 -9.42 -11.33
C ASP A 472 -9.38 -9.26 -11.36
N TRP A 473 -9.98 -9.27 -10.18
CA TRP A 473 -11.37 -8.97 -9.98
C TRP A 473 -11.53 -7.78 -9.06
N SER A 474 -12.41 -6.84 -9.40
CA SER A 474 -12.72 -5.69 -8.56
C SER A 474 -14.22 -5.38 -8.57
N LEU A 475 -14.70 -4.94 -7.42
CA LEU A 475 -16.03 -4.39 -7.21
C LEU A 475 -15.88 -3.06 -6.50
N ASP A 476 -16.31 -1.99 -7.15
CA ASP A 476 -16.34 -0.64 -6.59
C ASP A 476 -17.80 -0.15 -6.54
N LYS A 477 -18.31 0.17 -5.36
CA LYS A 477 -19.69 0.61 -5.15
C LYS A 477 -19.73 1.72 -4.09
N ASN A 478 -20.51 2.75 -4.33
CA ASN A 478 -20.83 3.74 -3.32
C ASN A 478 -22.17 3.43 -2.64
N LEU A 479 -22.21 3.48 -1.33
CA LEU A 479 -23.39 3.23 -0.49
C LEU A 479 -23.93 4.53 0.15
N GLY A 480 -23.25 5.66 -0.07
CA GLY A 480 -23.65 6.97 0.44
C GLY A 480 -24.78 7.61 -0.36
N ALA A 481 -25.40 8.59 0.23
CA ALA A 481 -26.50 9.35 -0.38
C ALA A 481 -26.03 10.39 -1.40
N GLY A 482 -24.71 10.65 -1.47
CA GLY A 482 -24.14 11.69 -2.32
C GLY A 482 -24.25 13.08 -1.70
N ALA A 483 -24.35 14.08 -2.56
CA ALA A 483 -24.45 15.47 -2.14
C ALA A 483 -25.90 15.89 -1.89
N TYR A 484 -26.08 16.64 -0.82
CA TYR A 484 -27.36 17.26 -0.53
C TYR A 484 -27.15 18.54 0.30
N SER A 485 -28.12 19.42 0.28
CA SER A 485 -28.19 20.59 1.18
C SER A 485 -29.02 20.25 2.40
N GLU A 486 -28.62 20.75 3.58
CA GLU A 486 -29.34 20.61 4.85
C GLU A 486 -30.06 21.88 5.22
#